data_77b800f5322aab61ddef5f0f49ebd67c
#
_entry.id   77b800f5322aab61ddef5f0f49ebd67c
#
_cell.length_a   1.000
_cell.length_b   1.000
_cell.length_c   1.000
_cell.angle_alpha   90.00
_cell.angle_beta   90.00
_cell.angle_gamma   90.00
#
_symmetry.space_group_name_H-M   'P 1'
#
loop_
_entity.id
_entity.type
_entity.pdbx_description
1 polymer ?
#
loop_
_entity_poly.entity_id
_entity_poly.type
_entity_poly.pdbx_seq_one_letter_code
_entity_poly.pdbx_strand_id
1 'polypeptide(L)'
;MAKKGILVTGGTGLVGAYAVGMLLERGERPVVFDVALNERLLSAVGVDPDQVTLIRGDVMDLPALISAIRDNDCDRIIHLAAFLGEEVQRRPYSGVRLNFMGTVNVFEAARLEKVSRVIFPSSGTVYLGSLGEGLEKIDESIPMNPPSVYAAAKASCEFMGRAYGKRYGFEFICLRYTGGLYGPSPAALKATREIAIQQMIRAAVKGEAAKINWPYGPAEILYGKDAAKGTVLAVLKDKFKDTLFHIGNGVMVGGDDIVAAIRQAFPGSRIELAKGDNPMPYPQSRLSSDFSRAKEQLGYEPDYPIIRAVADYAATLKRLEAL
;
A
#
# COMPACT_ATOMS: atom_id res chain seq x y z
N MET A 1 -2.60 -28.23 15.23
CA MET A 1 -1.64 -27.24 15.74
C MET A 1 -2.27 -25.85 15.59
N ALA A 2 -2.06 -24.95 16.53
CA ALA A 2 -2.52 -23.57 16.40
C ALA A 2 -1.81 -22.92 15.18
N LYS A 3 -2.54 -22.04 14.46
CA LYS A 3 -1.93 -21.30 13.35
C LYS A 3 -0.85 -20.36 13.87
N LYS A 4 0.27 -20.30 13.19
CA LYS A 4 1.35 -19.36 13.47
C LYS A 4 0.92 -17.92 13.17
N GLY A 5 1.54 -16.96 13.82
CA GLY A 5 1.26 -15.54 13.61
C GLY A 5 1.76 -15.02 12.26
N ILE A 6 1.11 -13.98 11.76
CA ILE A 6 1.58 -13.17 10.64
C ILE A 6 1.82 -11.76 11.16
N LEU A 7 3.09 -11.35 11.28
CA LEU A 7 3.41 -9.99 11.71
C LEU A 7 3.08 -9.00 10.59
N VAL A 8 2.29 -7.98 10.88
CA VAL A 8 1.92 -6.92 9.95
C VAL A 8 2.46 -5.60 10.48
N THR A 9 3.63 -5.17 9.99
CA THR A 9 4.14 -3.84 10.36
C THR A 9 3.40 -2.76 9.58
N GLY A 10 3.05 -1.65 10.24
CA GLY A 10 2.15 -0.67 9.63
C GLY A 10 0.71 -1.19 9.50
N GLY A 11 0.31 -2.11 10.37
CA GLY A 11 -0.95 -2.83 10.28
C GLY A 11 -2.19 -1.96 10.53
N THR A 12 -2.03 -0.78 11.11
CA THR A 12 -3.11 0.22 11.23
C THR A 12 -3.07 1.33 10.17
N GLY A 13 -2.23 1.15 9.14
CA GLY A 13 -2.15 2.05 7.99
C GLY A 13 -3.18 1.74 6.90
N LEU A 14 -3.10 2.48 5.78
CA LEU A 14 -4.03 2.42 4.65
C LEU A 14 -4.23 1.00 4.10
N VAL A 15 -3.16 0.27 3.81
CA VAL A 15 -3.21 -1.10 3.29
C VAL A 15 -3.31 -2.09 4.43
N GLY A 16 -2.59 -1.81 5.55
CA GLY A 16 -2.47 -2.71 6.70
C GLY A 16 -3.81 -3.05 7.33
N ALA A 17 -4.66 -2.04 7.57
CA ALA A 17 -5.97 -2.27 8.19
C ALA A 17 -6.85 -3.23 7.37
N TYR A 18 -6.88 -3.06 6.05
CA TYR A 18 -7.61 -4.00 5.16
C TYR A 18 -6.95 -5.38 5.11
N ALA A 19 -5.61 -5.45 5.09
CA ALA A 19 -4.91 -6.74 5.09
C ALA A 19 -5.17 -7.52 6.38
N VAL A 20 -5.18 -6.86 7.53
CA VAL A 20 -5.54 -7.46 8.83
C VAL A 20 -6.95 -8.04 8.79
N GLY A 21 -7.94 -7.27 8.33
CA GLY A 21 -9.32 -7.77 8.18
C GLY A 21 -9.41 -8.99 7.26
N MET A 22 -8.79 -8.94 6.09
CA MET A 22 -8.79 -10.06 5.14
C MET A 22 -8.06 -11.31 5.67
N LEU A 23 -7.07 -11.16 6.54
CA LEU A 23 -6.41 -12.27 7.21
C LEU A 23 -7.33 -12.91 8.25
N LEU A 24 -8.01 -12.10 9.08
CA LEU A 24 -8.99 -12.61 10.05
C LEU A 24 -10.13 -13.36 9.37
N GLU A 25 -10.71 -12.82 8.29
CA GLU A 25 -11.75 -13.48 7.49
C GLU A 25 -11.33 -14.88 6.97
N ARG A 26 -10.03 -15.10 6.78
CA ARG A 26 -9.45 -16.39 6.37
C ARG A 26 -9.04 -17.26 7.56
N GLY A 27 -9.37 -16.83 8.77
CA GLY A 27 -9.00 -17.52 10.00
C GLY A 27 -7.50 -17.54 10.26
N GLU A 28 -6.74 -16.58 9.69
CA GLU A 28 -5.34 -16.38 10.02
C GLU A 28 -5.19 -15.58 11.32
N ARG A 29 -3.98 -15.54 11.86
CA ARG A 29 -3.68 -14.83 13.12
C ARG A 29 -2.76 -13.63 12.86
N PRO A 30 -3.29 -12.46 12.43
CA PRO A 30 -2.49 -11.27 12.26
C PRO A 30 -2.03 -10.73 13.61
N VAL A 31 -0.78 -10.28 13.66
CA VAL A 31 -0.16 -9.56 14.77
C VAL A 31 0.26 -8.20 14.24
N VAL A 32 -0.40 -7.16 14.69
CA VAL A 32 -0.16 -5.79 14.24
C VAL A 32 1.01 -5.20 15.02
N PHE A 33 1.98 -4.64 14.30
CA PHE A 33 3.10 -3.88 14.85
C PHE A 33 3.13 -2.50 14.22
N ASP A 34 2.83 -1.46 14.99
CA ASP A 34 2.72 -0.11 14.47
C ASP A 34 3.19 0.94 15.50
N VAL A 35 3.82 2.00 15.03
CA VAL A 35 4.28 3.11 15.90
C VAL A 35 3.11 3.90 16.48
N ALA A 36 1.97 3.93 15.79
CA ALA A 36 0.75 4.62 16.20
C ALA A 36 -0.46 3.73 15.91
N LEU A 37 -0.94 3.01 16.92
CA LEU A 37 -2.11 2.16 16.80
C LEU A 37 -3.36 3.02 16.53
N ASN A 38 -4.01 2.78 15.39
CA ASN A 38 -5.24 3.45 14.99
C ASN A 38 -6.42 2.46 14.98
N GLU A 39 -6.92 2.15 16.17
CA GLU A 39 -8.04 1.23 16.37
C GLU A 39 -9.32 1.72 15.69
N ARG A 40 -9.55 3.05 15.63
CA ARG A 40 -10.69 3.61 14.91
C ARG A 40 -10.66 3.26 13.41
N LEU A 41 -9.50 3.25 12.79
CA LEU A 41 -9.39 2.84 11.39
C LEU A 41 -9.65 1.34 11.23
N LEU A 42 -9.14 0.50 12.14
CA LEU A 42 -9.45 -0.93 12.15
C LEU A 42 -10.97 -1.15 12.24
N SER A 43 -11.63 -0.52 13.21
CA SER A 43 -13.09 -0.62 13.39
C SER A 43 -13.85 -0.13 12.15
N ALA A 44 -13.42 0.99 11.54
CA ALA A 44 -14.08 1.54 10.36
C ALA A 44 -13.97 0.65 9.11
N VAL A 45 -12.91 -0.15 9.00
CA VAL A 45 -12.77 -1.15 7.91
C VAL A 45 -13.40 -2.51 8.27
N GLY A 46 -14.05 -2.61 9.43
CA GLY A 46 -14.77 -3.81 9.86
C GLY A 46 -13.95 -4.80 10.69
N VAL A 47 -12.81 -4.36 11.21
CA VAL A 47 -11.97 -5.17 12.11
C VAL A 47 -12.29 -4.79 13.55
N ASP A 48 -12.66 -5.78 14.36
CA ASP A 48 -12.75 -5.64 15.80
C ASP A 48 -11.33 -5.66 16.41
N PRO A 49 -10.85 -4.56 17.02
CA PRO A 49 -9.51 -4.50 17.58
C PRO A 49 -9.24 -5.55 18.65
N ASP A 50 -10.25 -6.02 19.38
CA ASP A 50 -10.13 -7.03 20.43
C ASP A 50 -9.81 -8.43 19.87
N GLN A 51 -10.02 -8.65 18.57
CA GLN A 51 -9.67 -9.90 17.89
C GLN A 51 -8.25 -9.93 17.35
N VAL A 52 -7.48 -8.86 17.55
CA VAL A 52 -6.14 -8.70 16.97
C VAL A 52 -5.12 -8.40 18.05
N THR A 53 -3.98 -9.07 18.01
CA THR A 53 -2.84 -8.67 18.85
C THR A 53 -2.27 -7.36 18.31
N LEU A 54 -2.39 -6.30 19.11
CA LEU A 54 -1.89 -4.96 18.79
C LEU A 54 -0.64 -4.65 19.58
N ILE A 55 0.49 -4.42 18.91
CA ILE A 55 1.79 -4.09 19.52
C ILE A 55 2.21 -2.72 19.04
N ARG A 56 2.37 -1.78 19.98
CA ARG A 56 2.99 -0.49 19.69
C ARG A 56 4.50 -0.66 19.62
N GLY A 57 5.09 -0.38 18.45
CA GLY A 57 6.53 -0.49 18.25
C GLY A 57 7.02 0.23 17.00
N ASP A 58 8.31 0.56 16.99
CA ASP A 58 8.98 1.20 15.85
C ASP A 58 9.84 0.15 15.14
N VAL A 59 9.74 0.08 13.80
CA VAL A 59 10.59 -0.80 12.97
C VAL A 59 12.08 -0.42 13.05
N MET A 60 12.40 0.74 13.61
CA MET A 60 13.76 1.13 13.92
C MET A 60 14.31 0.44 15.20
N ASP A 61 13.43 -0.18 15.98
CA ASP A 61 13.78 -0.94 17.19
C ASP A 61 13.83 -2.44 16.85
N LEU A 62 15.03 -2.92 16.52
CA LEU A 62 15.26 -4.34 16.19
C LEU A 62 14.90 -5.29 17.35
N PRO A 63 15.27 -5.04 18.61
CA PRO A 63 14.82 -5.85 19.74
C PRO A 63 13.30 -5.97 19.86
N ALA A 64 12.56 -4.87 19.67
CA ALA A 64 11.10 -4.89 19.72
C ALA A 64 10.50 -5.75 18.59
N LEU A 65 11.06 -5.69 17.37
CA LEU A 65 10.65 -6.56 16.25
C LEU A 65 10.89 -8.04 16.57
N ILE A 66 12.06 -8.38 17.10
CA ILE A 66 12.42 -9.75 17.50
C ILE A 66 11.43 -10.27 18.55
N SER A 67 11.16 -9.50 19.60
CA SER A 67 10.17 -9.88 20.64
C SER A 67 8.78 -10.06 20.05
N ALA A 68 8.31 -9.13 19.17
CA ALA A 68 7.00 -9.22 18.54
C ALA A 68 6.84 -10.52 17.73
N ILE A 69 7.88 -10.95 17.00
CA ILE A 69 7.88 -12.18 16.22
C ILE A 69 7.86 -13.41 17.15
N ARG A 70 8.80 -13.45 18.09
CA ARG A 70 9.03 -14.60 19.00
C ARG A 70 7.85 -14.85 19.93
N ASP A 71 7.39 -13.83 20.64
CA ASP A 71 6.35 -13.94 21.66
C ASP A 71 4.99 -14.27 21.06
N ASN A 72 4.82 -14.04 19.76
CA ASN A 72 3.61 -14.34 19.03
C ASN A 72 3.75 -15.49 18.01
N ASP A 73 4.84 -16.26 18.06
CA ASP A 73 5.09 -17.38 17.15
C ASP A 73 4.82 -17.02 15.67
N CYS A 74 5.32 -15.85 15.22
CA CYS A 74 5.11 -15.40 13.85
C CYS A 74 6.09 -16.10 12.90
N ASP A 75 5.59 -16.69 11.82
CA ASP A 75 6.42 -17.34 10.79
C ASP A 75 6.40 -16.60 9.45
N ARG A 76 5.56 -15.58 9.32
CA ARG A 76 5.46 -14.74 8.11
C ARG A 76 5.37 -13.27 8.51
N ILE A 77 5.89 -12.40 7.64
CA ILE A 77 5.86 -10.95 7.84
C ILE A 77 5.26 -10.27 6.60
N ILE A 78 4.35 -9.32 6.82
CA ILE A 78 3.92 -8.32 5.86
C ILE A 78 4.51 -6.98 6.31
N HIS A 79 5.44 -6.42 5.54
CA HIS A 79 6.15 -5.20 5.94
C HIS A 79 5.61 -3.95 5.23
N LEU A 80 4.58 -3.32 5.82
CA LEU A 80 3.91 -2.13 5.28
C LEU A 80 4.37 -0.81 5.93
N ALA A 81 5.09 -0.86 7.05
CA ALA A 81 5.57 0.33 7.73
C ALA A 81 6.57 1.11 6.85
N ALA A 82 6.18 2.29 6.41
CA ALA A 82 7.01 3.16 5.57
C ALA A 82 6.48 4.60 5.57
N PHE A 83 7.36 5.57 5.32
CA PHE A 83 6.95 6.88 4.85
C PHE A 83 6.66 6.83 3.35
N LEU A 84 5.58 7.48 2.91
CA LEU A 84 5.23 7.60 1.50
C LEU A 84 6.11 8.66 0.80
N GLY A 85 6.08 8.66 -0.54
CA GLY A 85 6.99 9.43 -1.37
C GLY A 85 7.11 10.91 -1.01
N GLU A 86 6.00 11.61 -0.81
CA GLU A 86 5.99 13.03 -0.44
C GLU A 86 6.67 13.29 0.91
N GLU A 87 6.41 12.42 1.91
CA GLU A 87 7.04 12.55 3.21
C GLU A 87 8.55 12.32 3.16
N VAL A 88 8.98 11.34 2.35
CA VAL A 88 10.42 11.10 2.12
C VAL A 88 11.07 12.29 1.42
N GLN A 89 10.39 12.90 0.43
CA GLN A 89 10.91 14.09 -0.25
C GLN A 89 11.06 15.29 0.70
N ARG A 90 10.10 15.46 1.60
CA ARG A 90 10.10 16.55 2.58
C ARG A 90 11.15 16.37 3.67
N ARG A 91 11.42 15.13 4.09
CA ARG A 91 12.37 14.75 5.15
C ARG A 91 13.26 13.59 4.70
N PRO A 92 14.18 13.82 3.73
CA PRO A 92 14.87 12.71 3.06
C PRO A 92 15.73 11.88 4.02
N TYR A 93 16.43 12.49 4.95
CA TYR A 93 17.23 11.77 5.93
C TYR A 93 16.38 10.82 6.79
N SER A 94 15.30 11.32 7.37
CA SER A 94 14.37 10.50 8.16
C SER A 94 13.67 9.45 7.31
N GLY A 95 13.33 9.81 6.07
CA GLY A 95 12.72 8.91 5.11
C GLY A 95 13.61 7.72 4.75
N VAL A 96 14.89 7.98 4.46
CA VAL A 96 15.86 6.90 4.19
C VAL A 96 16.10 6.05 5.44
N ARG A 97 16.28 6.66 6.59
CA ARG A 97 16.43 5.89 7.85
C ARG A 97 15.26 4.94 8.07
N LEU A 98 14.04 5.43 7.99
CA LEU A 98 12.87 4.59 8.22
C LEU A 98 12.68 3.56 7.11
N ASN A 99 12.63 4.00 5.85
CA ASN A 99 12.25 3.11 4.75
C ASN A 99 13.36 2.11 4.40
N PHE A 100 14.63 2.46 4.57
CA PHE A 100 15.72 1.53 4.30
C PHE A 100 16.19 0.81 5.56
N MET A 101 16.63 1.52 6.60
CA MET A 101 17.14 0.85 7.80
C MET A 101 16.05 0.13 8.59
N GLY A 102 14.83 0.68 8.68
CA GLY A 102 13.70 -0.04 9.27
C GLY A 102 13.38 -1.33 8.52
N THR A 103 13.48 -1.33 7.18
CA THR A 103 13.31 -2.55 6.36
C THR A 103 14.46 -3.53 6.60
N VAL A 104 15.71 -3.07 6.72
CA VAL A 104 16.85 -3.93 7.06
C VAL A 104 16.65 -4.57 8.45
N ASN A 105 16.14 -3.83 9.43
CA ASN A 105 15.79 -4.39 10.74
C ASN A 105 14.74 -5.51 10.64
N VAL A 106 13.73 -5.35 9.78
CA VAL A 106 12.72 -6.40 9.53
C VAL A 106 13.37 -7.64 8.92
N PHE A 107 14.27 -7.49 7.96
CA PHE A 107 15.00 -8.64 7.37
C PHE A 107 15.91 -9.31 8.39
N GLU A 108 16.57 -8.53 9.26
CA GLU A 108 17.42 -9.06 10.31
C GLU A 108 16.61 -9.80 11.37
N ALA A 109 15.46 -9.25 11.80
CA ALA A 109 14.54 -9.93 12.71
C ALA A 109 14.03 -11.24 12.08
N ALA A 110 13.65 -11.22 10.79
CA ALA A 110 13.22 -12.41 10.06
C ALA A 110 14.31 -13.49 10.02
N ARG A 111 15.58 -13.10 9.81
CA ARG A 111 16.74 -14.01 9.87
C ARG A 111 16.92 -14.63 11.24
N LEU A 112 16.91 -13.82 12.29
CA LEU A 112 17.17 -14.25 13.67
C LEU A 112 16.07 -15.17 14.20
N GLU A 113 14.81 -14.87 13.90
CA GLU A 113 13.65 -15.66 14.33
C GLU A 113 13.24 -16.75 13.34
N LYS A 114 14.01 -16.98 12.28
CA LYS A 114 13.77 -18.02 11.26
C LYS A 114 12.39 -17.94 10.64
N VAL A 115 11.93 -16.72 10.36
CA VAL A 115 10.70 -16.45 9.63
C VAL A 115 10.77 -17.12 8.25
N SER A 116 9.71 -17.75 7.81
CA SER A 116 9.68 -18.49 6.54
C SER A 116 9.48 -17.58 5.33
N ARG A 117 8.75 -16.44 5.50
CA ARG A 117 8.38 -15.55 4.39
C ARG A 117 8.26 -14.10 4.81
N VAL A 118 8.80 -13.20 3.96
CA VAL A 118 8.63 -11.75 4.08
C VAL A 118 8.00 -11.20 2.80
N ILE A 119 6.84 -10.57 2.93
CA ILE A 119 6.18 -9.80 1.86
C ILE A 119 6.63 -8.35 1.99
N PHE A 120 7.21 -7.82 0.93
CA PHE A 120 7.70 -6.45 0.86
C PHE A 120 6.96 -5.65 -0.21
N PRO A 121 6.04 -4.77 0.16
CA PRO A 121 5.44 -3.81 -0.75
C PRO A 121 6.47 -2.76 -1.20
N SER A 122 6.85 -2.88 -2.46
CA SER A 122 7.66 -1.90 -3.19
C SER A 122 6.74 -0.93 -3.94
N SER A 123 7.22 -0.28 -4.97
CA SER A 123 6.48 0.75 -5.71
C SER A 123 6.81 0.73 -7.19
N GLY A 124 5.84 0.99 -8.05
CA GLY A 124 6.08 1.25 -9.48
C GLY A 124 6.96 2.46 -9.76
N THR A 125 7.17 3.34 -8.78
CA THR A 125 8.07 4.49 -8.93
C THR A 125 9.53 4.10 -9.20
N VAL A 126 9.92 2.85 -8.94
CA VAL A 126 11.28 2.34 -9.21
C VAL A 126 11.62 2.33 -10.70
N TYR A 127 10.62 2.35 -11.58
CA TYR A 127 10.80 2.35 -13.03
C TYR A 127 10.80 3.73 -13.67
N LEU A 128 10.29 4.77 -13.00
CA LEU A 128 9.89 6.03 -13.67
C LEU A 128 10.98 6.66 -14.53
N GLY A 129 12.25 6.50 -14.18
CA GLY A 129 13.35 6.99 -14.99
C GLY A 129 13.67 6.13 -16.24
N SER A 130 13.07 4.94 -16.35
CA SER A 130 13.23 4.05 -17.51
C SER A 130 12.04 4.08 -18.46
N LEU A 131 10.98 4.82 -18.13
CA LEU A 131 9.80 4.92 -18.98
C LEU A 131 10.10 5.89 -20.13
N GLY A 132 10.01 5.40 -21.36
CA GLY A 132 10.28 6.13 -22.57
C GLY A 132 9.28 5.81 -23.68
N GLU A 133 9.55 6.35 -24.87
CA GLU A 133 8.74 6.12 -26.06
C GLU A 133 8.77 4.63 -26.46
N GLY A 134 7.67 4.12 -26.97
CA GLY A 134 7.56 2.76 -27.52
C GLY A 134 7.14 1.70 -26.48
N LEU A 135 6.97 2.04 -25.20
CA LEU A 135 6.39 1.13 -24.23
C LEU A 135 4.85 1.19 -24.30
N GLU A 136 4.21 0.03 -24.36
CA GLU A 136 2.72 -0.08 -24.34
C GLU A 136 2.18 -0.24 -22.93
N LYS A 137 2.90 -0.96 -22.06
CA LYS A 137 2.57 -1.23 -20.67
C LYS A 137 3.82 -1.29 -19.80
N ILE A 138 3.64 -1.22 -18.51
CA ILE A 138 4.71 -1.40 -17.53
C ILE A 138 4.62 -2.82 -16.98
N ASP A 139 5.63 -3.65 -17.25
CA ASP A 139 5.77 -4.99 -16.70
C ASP A 139 7.01 -5.12 -15.78
N GLU A 140 7.17 -6.29 -15.15
CA GLU A 140 8.27 -6.53 -14.21
C GLU A 140 9.65 -6.66 -14.86
N SER A 141 9.75 -6.72 -16.19
CA SER A 141 11.01 -6.81 -16.93
C SER A 141 11.70 -5.45 -17.11
N ILE A 142 10.96 -4.35 -16.95
CA ILE A 142 11.51 -3.01 -17.12
C ILE A 142 12.62 -2.76 -16.09
N PRO A 143 13.80 -2.30 -16.52
CA PRO A 143 14.90 -1.98 -15.62
C PRO A 143 14.54 -0.88 -14.63
N MET A 144 14.96 -1.03 -13.39
CA MET A 144 14.80 0.03 -12.39
C MET A 144 15.71 1.22 -12.71
N ASN A 145 15.13 2.41 -12.69
CA ASN A 145 15.82 3.70 -12.76
C ASN A 145 15.07 4.68 -11.84
N PRO A 146 15.29 4.61 -10.53
CA PRO A 146 14.52 5.36 -9.55
C PRO A 146 14.89 6.84 -9.57
N PRO A 147 13.95 7.78 -9.89
CA PRO A 147 14.26 9.19 -10.04
C PRO A 147 14.14 9.98 -8.72
N SER A 148 13.77 9.36 -7.63
CA SER A 148 13.55 10.03 -6.34
C SER A 148 14.18 9.28 -5.17
N VAL A 149 14.41 9.97 -4.05
CA VAL A 149 14.93 9.36 -2.82
C VAL A 149 14.05 8.22 -2.33
N TYR A 150 12.72 8.38 -2.42
CA TYR A 150 11.77 7.32 -2.08
C TYR A 150 11.93 6.10 -2.99
N ALA A 151 11.94 6.31 -4.28
CA ALA A 151 12.08 5.22 -5.26
C ALA A 151 13.43 4.50 -5.12
N ALA A 152 14.52 5.27 -4.89
CA ALA A 152 15.84 4.71 -4.64
C ALA A 152 15.88 3.84 -3.36
N ALA A 153 15.26 4.31 -2.27
CA ALA A 153 15.15 3.53 -1.04
C ALA A 153 14.36 2.23 -1.27
N LYS A 154 13.22 2.28 -1.99
CA LYS A 154 12.44 1.07 -2.33
C LYS A 154 13.25 0.10 -3.19
N ALA A 155 13.91 0.58 -4.24
CA ALA A 155 14.78 -0.25 -5.10
C ALA A 155 15.92 -0.92 -4.28
N SER A 156 16.58 -0.17 -3.42
CA SER A 156 17.63 -0.70 -2.53
C SER A 156 17.11 -1.81 -1.62
N CYS A 157 15.91 -1.65 -1.06
CA CYS A 157 15.26 -2.69 -0.25
C CYS A 157 14.93 -3.95 -1.05
N GLU A 158 14.54 -3.84 -2.33
CA GLU A 158 14.32 -5.01 -3.19
C GLU A 158 15.60 -5.82 -3.38
N PHE A 159 16.74 -5.16 -3.66
CA PHE A 159 18.03 -5.85 -3.78
C PHE A 159 18.43 -6.47 -2.46
N MET A 160 18.31 -5.74 -1.36
CA MET A 160 18.66 -6.23 -0.03
C MET A 160 17.80 -7.43 0.38
N GLY A 161 16.48 -7.35 0.19
CA GLY A 161 15.55 -8.44 0.53
C GLY A 161 15.83 -9.73 -0.25
N ARG A 162 16.12 -9.62 -1.56
CA ARG A 162 16.56 -10.78 -2.36
C ARG A 162 17.87 -11.37 -1.86
N ALA A 163 18.84 -10.53 -1.49
CA ALA A 163 20.12 -11.00 -0.97
C ALA A 163 19.96 -11.71 0.39
N TYR A 164 19.16 -11.14 1.30
CA TYR A 164 18.85 -11.75 2.59
C TYR A 164 18.10 -13.08 2.42
N GLY A 165 17.03 -13.11 1.63
CA GLY A 165 16.24 -14.31 1.39
C GLY A 165 17.11 -15.45 0.84
N LYS A 166 17.91 -15.16 -0.19
CA LYS A 166 18.84 -16.13 -0.78
C LYS A 166 19.90 -16.63 0.21
N ARG A 167 20.42 -15.73 1.06
CA ARG A 167 21.54 -16.08 1.97
C ARG A 167 21.06 -16.76 3.25
N TYR A 168 19.89 -16.38 3.77
CA TYR A 168 19.43 -16.78 5.09
C TYR A 168 18.19 -17.65 5.10
N GLY A 169 17.62 -17.95 3.91
CA GLY A 169 16.65 -19.03 3.74
C GLY A 169 15.18 -18.68 3.98
N PHE A 170 14.80 -17.40 3.95
CA PHE A 170 13.38 -17.04 3.91
C PHE A 170 12.94 -16.66 2.50
N GLU A 171 11.69 -16.90 2.16
CA GLU A 171 11.09 -16.44 0.90
C GLU A 171 10.88 -14.93 0.95
N PHE A 172 11.56 -14.18 0.10
CA PHE A 172 11.35 -12.75 -0.07
C PHE A 172 10.45 -12.52 -1.28
N ILE A 173 9.24 -11.99 -1.06
CA ILE A 173 8.28 -11.68 -2.11
C ILE A 173 8.12 -10.18 -2.21
N CYS A 174 8.42 -9.63 -3.36
CA CYS A 174 8.32 -8.21 -3.66
C CYS A 174 7.03 -7.92 -4.43
N LEU A 175 6.24 -6.98 -3.92
CA LEU A 175 5.01 -6.51 -4.56
C LEU A 175 5.19 -5.05 -4.96
N ARG A 176 5.39 -4.75 -6.24
CA ARG A 176 5.41 -3.38 -6.72
C ARG A 176 3.98 -2.89 -6.88
N TYR A 177 3.54 -2.02 -5.95
CA TYR A 177 2.28 -1.33 -6.11
C TYR A 177 2.41 -0.32 -7.24
N THR A 178 1.61 -0.51 -8.29
CA THR A 178 1.58 0.36 -9.45
C THR A 178 0.39 1.32 -9.36
N GLY A 179 0.60 2.53 -9.86
CA GLY A 179 -0.41 3.58 -9.75
C GLY A 179 -0.43 4.34 -8.41
N GLY A 180 -1.26 5.36 -8.34
CA GLY A 180 -1.46 6.19 -7.15
C GLY A 180 -2.29 5.47 -6.10
N LEU A 181 -1.66 5.07 -4.99
CA LEU A 181 -2.34 4.40 -3.88
C LEU A 181 -3.23 5.37 -3.11
N TYR A 182 -4.51 5.02 -2.92
CA TYR A 182 -5.46 5.82 -2.17
C TYR A 182 -6.41 4.95 -1.32
N GLY A 183 -7.02 5.58 -0.31
CA GLY A 183 -7.97 4.96 0.60
C GLY A 183 -7.96 5.62 1.97
N PRO A 184 -8.73 5.13 2.95
CA PRO A 184 -8.70 5.66 4.30
C PRO A 184 -7.33 5.41 4.93
N SER A 185 -6.76 6.46 5.51
CA SER A 185 -5.48 6.38 6.18
C SER A 185 -5.44 7.31 7.40
N PRO A 186 -4.56 7.07 8.38
CA PRO A 186 -4.42 7.97 9.53
C PRO A 186 -4.09 9.41 9.13
N ALA A 187 -3.38 9.62 8.04
CA ALA A 187 -3.04 10.95 7.51
C ALA A 187 -4.25 11.61 6.83
N ALA A 188 -5.03 10.85 6.07
CA ALA A 188 -6.25 11.32 5.44
C ALA A 188 -7.32 11.68 6.49
N LEU A 189 -7.38 10.96 7.62
CA LEU A 189 -8.31 11.27 8.71
C LEU A 189 -8.05 12.64 9.35
N LYS A 190 -6.81 13.06 9.42
CA LYS A 190 -6.41 14.36 9.96
C LYS A 190 -6.52 15.49 8.93
N ALA A 191 -6.99 15.22 7.71
CA ALA A 191 -7.02 16.16 6.58
C ALA A 191 -5.68 16.86 6.29
N THR A 192 -4.58 16.33 6.83
CA THR A 192 -3.26 16.96 6.73
C THR A 192 -2.52 16.60 5.46
N ARG A 193 -2.90 15.50 4.80
CA ARG A 193 -2.23 14.97 3.60
C ARG A 193 -3.18 14.10 2.78
N GLU A 194 -4.13 14.75 2.15
CA GLU A 194 -5.03 14.09 1.23
C GLU A 194 -4.58 14.35 -0.21
N ILE A 195 -4.46 13.28 -0.99
CA ILE A 195 -4.34 13.42 -2.45
C ILE A 195 -5.68 13.85 -3.05
N ALA A 196 -5.66 14.39 -4.26
CA ALA A 196 -6.83 15.00 -4.91
C ALA A 196 -8.09 14.13 -4.87
N ILE A 197 -7.98 12.82 -5.17
CA ILE A 197 -9.13 11.90 -5.13
C ILE A 197 -9.74 11.77 -3.72
N GLN A 198 -8.92 11.75 -2.68
CA GLN A 198 -9.39 11.66 -1.29
C GLN A 198 -10.13 12.93 -0.89
N GLN A 199 -9.63 14.11 -1.29
CA GLN A 199 -10.28 15.40 -1.06
C GLN A 199 -11.64 15.47 -1.75
N MET A 200 -11.72 15.03 -3.01
CA MET A 200 -12.98 15.00 -3.76
C MET A 200 -14.03 14.12 -3.09
N ILE A 201 -13.65 12.90 -2.69
CA ILE A 201 -14.57 11.96 -2.03
C ILE A 201 -15.01 12.51 -0.68
N ARG A 202 -14.12 13.06 0.13
CA ARG A 202 -14.46 13.66 1.42
C ARG A 202 -15.44 14.83 1.28
N ALA A 203 -15.18 15.75 0.35
CA ALA A 203 -16.07 16.86 0.10
C ALA A 203 -17.47 16.39 -0.32
N ALA A 204 -17.54 15.36 -1.17
CA ALA A 204 -18.81 14.77 -1.59
C ALA A 204 -19.57 14.12 -0.42
N VAL A 205 -18.87 13.40 0.47
CA VAL A 205 -19.45 12.80 1.70
C VAL A 205 -20.04 13.86 2.60
N LYS A 206 -19.36 15.01 2.75
CA LYS A 206 -19.82 16.15 3.57
C LYS A 206 -20.86 17.05 2.89
N GLY A 207 -21.18 16.82 1.60
CA GLY A 207 -22.04 17.71 0.83
C GLY A 207 -21.43 19.09 0.54
N GLU A 208 -20.12 19.21 0.68
CA GLU A 208 -19.37 20.45 0.45
C GLU A 208 -19.13 20.66 -1.05
N ALA A 209 -19.14 21.92 -1.50
CA ALA A 209 -18.63 22.26 -2.83
C ALA A 209 -17.10 22.30 -2.77
N ALA A 210 -16.45 21.69 -3.76
CA ALA A 210 -15.00 21.71 -3.85
C ALA A 210 -14.51 21.83 -5.28
N LYS A 211 -13.49 22.67 -5.47
CA LYS A 211 -12.76 22.81 -6.72
C LYS A 211 -11.35 22.30 -6.51
N ILE A 212 -11.09 21.10 -7.04
CA ILE A 212 -9.88 20.33 -6.77
C ILE A 212 -8.99 20.32 -8.00
N ASN A 213 -7.70 20.59 -7.81
CA ASN A 213 -6.71 20.43 -8.87
C ASN A 213 -6.42 18.94 -9.05
N TRP A 214 -6.57 18.45 -10.30
CA TRP A 214 -6.08 17.16 -10.73
C TRP A 214 -4.85 17.39 -11.62
N PRO A 215 -3.64 17.37 -11.04
CA PRO A 215 -2.42 17.76 -11.77
C PRO A 215 -1.95 16.67 -12.73
N TYR A 216 -2.62 15.52 -12.70
CA TYR A 216 -2.27 14.38 -13.51
C TYR A 216 -3.15 14.38 -14.77
N GLY A 217 -2.58 14.01 -15.91
CA GLY A 217 -3.40 13.44 -16.98
C GLY A 217 -4.06 12.15 -16.49
N PRO A 218 -4.60 11.31 -17.39
CA PRO A 218 -5.00 9.96 -17.00
C PRO A 218 -3.83 9.25 -16.32
N ALA A 219 -4.09 8.61 -15.18
CA ALA A 219 -3.11 7.90 -14.37
C ALA A 219 -3.71 6.61 -13.85
N GLU A 220 -2.89 5.59 -13.67
CA GLU A 220 -3.32 4.42 -12.92
C GLU A 220 -3.44 4.76 -11.44
N ILE A 221 -4.53 4.35 -10.81
CA ILE A 221 -4.77 4.52 -9.37
C ILE A 221 -5.10 3.17 -8.76
N LEU A 222 -4.62 2.92 -7.55
CA LEU A 222 -4.78 1.64 -6.84
C LEU A 222 -5.52 1.86 -5.53
N TYR A 223 -6.68 1.21 -5.38
CA TYR A 223 -7.42 1.28 -4.13
C TYR A 223 -6.77 0.41 -3.04
N GLY A 224 -6.74 0.91 -1.80
CA GLY A 224 -6.09 0.23 -0.68
C GLY A 224 -6.56 -1.20 -0.41
N LYS A 225 -7.83 -1.52 -0.69
CA LYS A 225 -8.35 -2.89 -0.59
C LYS A 225 -7.76 -3.82 -1.64
N ASP A 226 -7.57 -3.36 -2.88
CA ASP A 226 -6.95 -4.18 -3.92
C ASP A 226 -5.46 -4.40 -3.63
N ALA A 227 -4.77 -3.38 -3.13
CA ALA A 227 -3.39 -3.53 -2.64
C ALA A 227 -3.31 -4.56 -1.50
N ALA A 228 -4.23 -4.49 -0.53
CA ALA A 228 -4.32 -5.45 0.56
C ALA A 228 -4.64 -6.87 0.07
N LYS A 229 -5.58 -7.02 -0.88
CA LYS A 229 -5.91 -8.31 -1.51
C LYS A 229 -4.68 -8.98 -2.11
N GLY A 230 -3.92 -8.25 -2.94
CA GLY A 230 -2.69 -8.78 -3.54
C GLY A 230 -1.66 -9.19 -2.48
N THR A 231 -1.53 -8.39 -1.43
CA THR A 231 -0.61 -8.66 -0.31
C THR A 231 -0.99 -9.92 0.47
N VAL A 232 -2.29 -10.08 0.77
CA VAL A 232 -2.81 -11.26 1.49
C VAL A 232 -2.71 -12.51 0.64
N LEU A 233 -3.01 -12.43 -0.66
CA LEU A 233 -2.83 -13.55 -1.57
C LEU A 233 -1.35 -14.00 -1.62
N ALA A 234 -0.41 -13.06 -1.65
CA ALA A 234 1.01 -13.36 -1.64
C ALA A 234 1.47 -14.01 -0.32
N VAL A 235 1.05 -13.52 0.84
CA VAL A 235 1.49 -14.11 2.12
C VAL A 235 0.93 -15.51 2.36
N LEU A 236 -0.24 -15.83 1.79
CA LEU A 236 -0.92 -17.11 1.94
C LEU A 236 -0.60 -18.13 0.83
N LYS A 237 0.06 -17.73 -0.23
CA LYS A 237 0.40 -18.64 -1.36
C LYS A 237 1.37 -19.72 -0.91
N ASP A 238 1.11 -20.95 -1.25
CA ASP A 238 1.97 -22.08 -0.85
C ASP A 238 3.33 -22.06 -1.55
N LYS A 239 3.35 -21.88 -2.86
CA LYS A 239 4.58 -21.92 -3.69
C LYS A 239 4.57 -20.82 -4.74
N PHE A 240 5.76 -20.33 -5.06
CA PHE A 240 5.99 -19.31 -6.06
C PHE A 240 6.88 -19.83 -7.19
N LYS A 241 6.57 -19.42 -8.42
CA LYS A 241 7.47 -19.51 -9.56
C LYS A 241 8.34 -18.26 -9.65
N ASP A 242 7.74 -17.09 -9.40
CA ASP A 242 8.39 -15.78 -9.38
C ASP A 242 8.24 -15.13 -8.01
N THR A 243 9.13 -14.22 -7.68
CA THR A 243 9.16 -13.51 -6.38
C THR A 243 8.92 -12.01 -6.52
N LEU A 244 8.60 -11.55 -7.73
CA LEU A 244 8.33 -10.15 -8.04
C LEU A 244 7.01 -10.07 -8.82
N PHE A 245 6.07 -9.26 -8.30
CA PHE A 245 4.73 -9.10 -8.86
C PHE A 245 4.32 -7.63 -8.89
N HIS A 246 3.61 -7.24 -9.95
CA HIS A 246 2.84 -6.01 -9.96
C HIS A 246 1.49 -6.22 -9.27
N ILE A 247 1.13 -5.27 -8.43
CA ILE A 247 -0.21 -5.14 -7.86
C ILE A 247 -0.77 -3.79 -8.29
N GLY A 248 -1.64 -3.82 -9.26
CA GLY A 248 -2.26 -2.66 -9.89
C GLY A 248 -3.66 -2.98 -10.41
N ASN A 249 -4.31 -2.02 -11.05
CA ASN A 249 -5.62 -2.24 -11.68
C ASN A 249 -5.58 -2.25 -13.21
N GLY A 250 -4.45 -1.86 -13.81
CA GLY A 250 -4.25 -1.87 -15.25
C GLY A 250 -5.09 -0.85 -16.04
N VAL A 251 -5.77 0.08 -15.35
CA VAL A 251 -6.70 1.05 -15.97
C VAL A 251 -6.23 2.47 -15.70
N MET A 252 -6.18 3.27 -16.76
CA MET A 252 -5.90 4.70 -16.68
C MET A 252 -7.18 5.47 -16.38
N VAL A 253 -7.17 6.30 -15.35
CA VAL A 253 -8.31 7.08 -14.86
C VAL A 253 -7.98 8.55 -14.90
N GLY A 254 -8.82 9.35 -15.55
CA GLY A 254 -8.71 10.81 -15.58
C GLY A 254 -9.48 11.48 -14.44
N GLY A 255 -9.26 12.77 -14.25
CA GLY A 255 -9.99 13.55 -13.25
C GLY A 255 -11.50 13.56 -13.50
N ASP A 256 -11.91 13.63 -14.78
CA ASP A 256 -13.32 13.61 -15.17
C ASP A 256 -13.99 12.27 -14.85
N ASP A 257 -13.27 11.15 -15.00
CA ASP A 257 -13.76 9.81 -14.63
C ASP A 257 -14.02 9.72 -13.12
N ILE A 258 -13.13 10.31 -12.32
CA ILE A 258 -13.27 10.38 -10.86
C ILE A 258 -14.49 11.21 -10.48
N VAL A 259 -14.64 12.39 -11.08
CA VAL A 259 -15.80 13.26 -10.85
C VAL A 259 -17.11 12.56 -11.26
N ALA A 260 -17.12 11.86 -12.39
CA ALA A 260 -18.28 11.08 -12.84
C ALA A 260 -18.63 9.95 -11.85
N ALA A 261 -17.62 9.21 -11.35
CA ALA A 261 -17.82 8.17 -10.34
C ALA A 261 -18.38 8.75 -9.02
N ILE A 262 -17.87 9.91 -8.61
CA ILE A 262 -18.38 10.62 -7.41
C ILE A 262 -19.83 11.06 -7.61
N ARG A 263 -20.18 11.63 -8.76
CA ARG A 263 -21.57 12.04 -9.07
C ARG A 263 -22.54 10.87 -9.11
N GLN A 264 -22.07 9.70 -9.56
CA GLN A 264 -22.88 8.48 -9.52
C GLN A 264 -23.15 8.02 -8.09
N ALA A 265 -22.13 8.06 -7.21
CA ALA A 265 -22.29 7.68 -5.80
C ALA A 265 -23.02 8.74 -4.97
N PHE A 266 -22.90 10.01 -5.35
CA PHE A 266 -23.48 11.18 -4.69
C PHE A 266 -24.17 12.11 -5.71
N PRO A 267 -25.40 11.78 -6.14
CA PRO A 267 -26.17 12.66 -7.02
C PRO A 267 -26.33 14.06 -6.39
N GLY A 268 -25.93 15.09 -7.12
CA GLY A 268 -25.94 16.46 -6.59
C GLY A 268 -24.65 16.92 -5.92
N SER A 269 -23.58 16.09 -5.90
CA SER A 269 -22.27 16.57 -5.46
C SER A 269 -21.77 17.72 -6.34
N ARG A 270 -21.17 18.74 -5.67
CA ARG A 270 -20.67 19.97 -6.31
C ARG A 270 -19.15 19.94 -6.39
N ILE A 271 -18.63 18.84 -6.98
CA ILE A 271 -17.18 18.67 -7.19
C ILE A 271 -16.83 19.10 -8.60
N GLU A 272 -15.86 19.98 -8.73
CA GLU A 272 -15.32 20.48 -9.99
C GLU A 272 -13.81 20.30 -10.03
N LEU A 273 -13.28 20.09 -11.24
CA LEU A 273 -11.84 20.15 -11.48
C LEU A 273 -11.42 21.60 -11.68
N ALA A 274 -10.35 22.00 -10.99
CA ALA A 274 -9.71 23.27 -11.26
C ALA A 274 -9.02 23.21 -12.63
N LYS A 275 -9.21 24.25 -13.45
CA LYS A 275 -8.40 24.45 -14.64
C LYS A 275 -7.05 24.99 -14.20
N GLY A 276 -5.96 24.27 -14.42
CA GLY A 276 -4.64 24.76 -14.08
C GLY A 276 -3.56 23.79 -14.52
N ASP A 277 -2.51 24.35 -15.11
CA ASP A 277 -1.26 23.67 -15.41
C ASP A 277 -0.41 23.68 -14.14
N ASN A 278 -0.47 22.63 -13.36
CA ASN A 278 0.48 22.41 -12.29
C ASN A 278 1.26 21.14 -12.64
N PRO A 279 2.36 21.26 -13.41
CA PRO A 279 3.12 20.08 -13.81
C PRO A 279 3.67 19.41 -12.56
N MET A 280 3.44 18.11 -12.46
CA MET A 280 4.06 17.30 -11.43
C MET A 280 5.58 17.35 -11.60
N PRO A 281 6.33 17.38 -10.48
CA PRO A 281 7.79 17.44 -10.52
C PRO A 281 8.45 16.21 -11.17
N TYR A 282 7.67 15.14 -11.35
CA TYR A 282 8.11 13.93 -12.06
C TYR A 282 7.08 13.55 -13.12
N PRO A 283 7.52 13.17 -14.35
CA PRO A 283 6.60 12.65 -15.34
C PRO A 283 5.91 11.42 -14.76
N GLN A 284 4.58 11.51 -14.61
CA GLN A 284 3.78 10.35 -14.29
C GLN A 284 3.78 9.42 -15.51
N SER A 285 3.83 8.12 -15.25
CA SER A 285 3.64 7.17 -16.33
C SER A 285 2.24 7.36 -16.91
N ARG A 286 2.18 7.54 -18.23
CA ARG A 286 0.92 7.48 -18.99
C ARG A 286 0.57 6.04 -19.41
N LEU A 287 1.24 5.07 -18.80
CA LEU A 287 1.11 3.66 -19.12
C LEU A 287 0.48 2.94 -17.92
N SER A 288 -0.45 2.06 -18.21
CA SER A 288 -0.99 1.13 -17.22
C SER A 288 0.00 -0.01 -16.96
N SER A 289 -0.08 -0.59 -15.77
CA SER A 289 0.71 -1.76 -15.44
C SER A 289 0.12 -3.04 -16.01
N ASP A 290 1.01 -3.98 -16.34
CA ASP A 290 0.66 -5.36 -16.55
C ASP A 290 0.81 -6.12 -15.23
N PHE A 291 -0.28 -6.72 -14.75
CA PHE A 291 -0.31 -7.56 -13.56
C PHE A 291 -0.61 -9.03 -13.87
N SER A 292 -0.45 -9.45 -15.12
CA SER A 292 -0.74 -10.82 -15.58
C SER A 292 -0.02 -11.89 -14.76
N ARG A 293 1.23 -11.61 -14.36
CA ARG A 293 1.99 -12.51 -13.48
C ARG A 293 1.33 -12.70 -12.11
N ALA A 294 0.83 -11.64 -11.50
CA ALA A 294 0.10 -11.72 -10.24
C ALA A 294 -1.25 -12.44 -10.42
N LYS A 295 -1.95 -12.20 -11.54
CA LYS A 295 -3.18 -12.91 -11.89
C LYS A 295 -2.94 -14.41 -12.01
N GLU A 296 -1.96 -14.84 -12.78
CA GLU A 296 -1.67 -16.26 -13.05
C GLU A 296 -1.17 -17.00 -11.81
N GLN A 297 -0.28 -16.37 -11.02
CA GLN A 297 0.40 -17.07 -9.94
C GLN A 297 -0.24 -16.85 -8.56
N LEU A 298 -0.80 -15.68 -8.30
CA LEU A 298 -1.43 -15.36 -7.02
C LEU A 298 -2.97 -15.47 -7.08
N GLY A 299 -3.57 -15.50 -8.28
CA GLY A 299 -5.00 -15.35 -8.47
C GLY A 299 -5.47 -13.92 -8.19
N TYR A 300 -4.57 -12.94 -8.35
CA TYR A 300 -4.91 -11.55 -8.12
C TYR A 300 -5.71 -10.96 -9.29
N GLU A 301 -6.85 -10.39 -8.97
CA GLU A 301 -7.63 -9.49 -9.83
C GLU A 301 -8.13 -8.33 -8.98
N PRO A 302 -8.08 -7.09 -9.44
CA PRO A 302 -8.64 -5.95 -8.71
C PRO A 302 -10.16 -6.05 -8.68
N ASP A 303 -10.76 -5.84 -7.49
CA ASP A 303 -12.22 -5.91 -7.30
C ASP A 303 -12.88 -4.52 -7.27
N TYR A 304 -12.07 -3.47 -7.24
CA TYR A 304 -12.55 -2.10 -6.99
C TYR A 304 -12.28 -1.17 -8.18
N PRO A 305 -13.06 -1.27 -9.29
CA PRO A 305 -13.08 -0.20 -10.29
C PRO A 305 -13.49 1.12 -9.64
N ILE A 306 -13.15 2.26 -10.24
CA ILE A 306 -13.25 3.58 -9.62
C ILE A 306 -14.63 3.84 -8.97
N ILE A 307 -15.72 3.45 -9.59
CA ILE A 307 -17.08 3.65 -9.08
C ILE A 307 -17.28 2.90 -7.75
N ARG A 308 -16.88 1.63 -7.71
CA ARG A 308 -16.99 0.81 -6.49
C ARG A 308 -16.05 1.30 -5.40
N ALA A 309 -14.84 1.69 -5.76
CA ALA A 309 -13.85 2.20 -4.83
C ALA A 309 -14.31 3.52 -4.16
N VAL A 310 -14.88 4.44 -4.93
CA VAL A 310 -15.47 5.69 -4.42
C VAL A 310 -16.58 5.40 -3.41
N ALA A 311 -17.50 4.49 -3.73
CA ALA A 311 -18.60 4.14 -2.83
C ALA A 311 -18.11 3.47 -1.53
N ASP A 312 -17.19 2.54 -1.62
CA ASP A 312 -16.61 1.84 -0.47
C ASP A 312 -15.78 2.76 0.43
N TYR A 313 -14.97 3.63 -0.17
CA TYR A 313 -14.21 4.63 0.60
C TYR A 313 -15.14 5.62 1.31
N ALA A 314 -16.16 6.11 0.63
CA ALA A 314 -17.15 6.99 1.24
C ALA A 314 -17.90 6.33 2.41
N ALA A 315 -18.27 5.05 2.27
CA ALA A 315 -18.88 4.28 3.37
C ALA A 315 -17.92 4.14 4.57
N THR A 316 -16.64 3.93 4.31
CA THR A 316 -15.61 3.86 5.37
C THR A 316 -15.43 5.20 6.06
N LEU A 317 -15.42 6.34 5.31
CA LEU A 317 -15.36 7.68 5.91
C LEU A 317 -16.56 7.95 6.82
N LYS A 318 -17.77 7.59 6.40
CA LYS A 318 -18.98 7.76 7.22
C LYS A 318 -18.90 6.95 8.52
N ARG A 319 -18.41 5.71 8.47
CA ARG A 319 -18.17 4.93 9.69
C ARG A 319 -17.13 5.57 10.61
N LEU A 320 -16.05 6.11 10.05
CA LEU A 320 -15.03 6.82 10.81
C LEU A 320 -15.55 8.10 11.50
N GLU A 321 -16.50 8.80 10.89
CA GLU A 321 -17.12 9.98 11.47
C GLU A 321 -18.12 9.61 12.57
N ALA A 322 -18.70 8.41 12.53
CA ALA A 322 -19.62 7.89 13.54
C ALA A 322 -18.93 7.28 14.77
N LEU A 323 -17.65 6.97 14.71
CA LEU A 323 -16.81 6.49 15.82
C LEU A 323 -16.17 7.64 16.60
#